data_652aa4287186d45605d1cee78fda3bda
#
_entry.id   652aa4287186d45605d1cee78fda3bda
#
_cell.length_a   1.000
_cell.length_b   1.000
_cell.length_c   1.000
_cell.angle_alpha   90.00
_cell.angle_beta   90.00
_cell.angle_gamma   90.00
#
_symmetry.space_group_name_H-M   'P 1'
#
loop_
_entity.id
_entity.type
_entity.pdbx_description
1 polymer ?
#
loop_
_entity_poly.entity_id
_entity_poly.type
_entity_poly.pdbx_seq_one_letter_code
_entity_poly.pdbx_strand_id
1 'polypeptide(L)'
;MDAIPVIGTAVVNAPHWVYRLFYSIDYPVDTFVVFNNNGRDQITKELDLLKEVPHKYVKRVVVCHMPANLGCSGAWNLIIKSYMNAPYWVITNHDIMYTPGFLARMVSHAQDAETGVVHGENGSWDVFLLKDWVVQEYGLFDENLYPGYCEDMDYGMRFKNKELKRHMTVGVPYYHGETCGDYADGSQTWRSEPELANKIHIAHEMNKHYLHAKWSPAWQGHVEGDVYSAPFNNPSLPLDFTTYDLEFVRRKNLGF
;
A
#
# COMPACT_ATOMS: atom_id res chain seq x y z
N MET A 1 -25.33 -3.12 -9.25
CA MET A 1 -24.20 -2.94 -8.35
C MET A 1 -23.07 -2.35 -9.17
N ASP A 2 -22.56 -1.20 -8.77
CA ASP A 2 -21.47 -0.56 -9.50
C ASP A 2 -20.17 -1.35 -9.30
N ALA A 3 -19.45 -1.58 -10.39
CA ALA A 3 -18.18 -2.29 -10.35
C ALA A 3 -17.13 -1.48 -9.56
N ILE A 4 -16.18 -2.16 -8.94
CA ILE A 4 -14.98 -1.52 -8.41
C ILE A 4 -14.20 -0.95 -9.61
N PRO A 5 -13.91 0.36 -9.66
CA PRO A 5 -13.25 0.96 -10.81
C PRO A 5 -11.86 0.37 -11.03
N VAL A 6 -11.11 0.19 -9.94
CA VAL A 6 -9.73 -0.32 -9.99
C VAL A 6 -9.42 -1.12 -8.72
N ILE A 7 -8.89 -2.33 -8.92
CA ILE A 7 -8.09 -3.02 -7.91
C ILE A 7 -6.64 -3.01 -8.40
N GLY A 8 -5.74 -2.49 -7.58
CA GLY A 8 -4.32 -2.38 -7.91
C GLY A 8 -3.41 -3.10 -6.93
N THR A 9 -2.39 -3.76 -7.46
CA THR A 9 -1.35 -4.41 -6.67
C THR A 9 0.02 -4.22 -7.29
N ALA A 10 1.06 -4.28 -6.45
CA ALA A 10 2.43 -4.29 -6.89
C ALA A 10 3.12 -5.59 -6.46
N VAL A 11 3.97 -6.13 -7.31
CA VAL A 11 4.68 -7.38 -7.06
C VAL A 11 6.17 -7.21 -7.30
N VAL A 12 6.98 -7.67 -6.38
CA VAL A 12 8.45 -7.65 -6.46
C VAL A 12 9.00 -9.04 -6.77
N ASN A 13 8.41 -10.07 -6.17
CA ASN A 13 8.76 -11.47 -6.35
C ASN A 13 7.54 -12.37 -6.15
N ALA A 14 7.71 -13.69 -6.21
CA ALA A 14 6.66 -14.67 -5.94
C ALA A 14 5.32 -14.39 -6.68
N PRO A 15 5.32 -14.26 -8.03
CA PRO A 15 4.16 -13.83 -8.81
C PRO A 15 2.96 -14.79 -8.73
N HIS A 16 3.15 -16.02 -8.28
CA HIS A 16 2.05 -16.98 -8.07
C HIS A 16 1.01 -16.48 -7.05
N TRP A 17 1.39 -15.61 -6.12
CA TRP A 17 0.44 -14.99 -5.20
C TRP A 17 -0.53 -14.05 -5.90
N VAL A 18 -0.09 -13.36 -6.96
CA VAL A 18 -0.97 -12.51 -7.78
C VAL A 18 -2.10 -13.31 -8.40
N TYR A 19 -1.84 -14.56 -8.82
CA TYR A 19 -2.88 -15.43 -9.34
C TYR A 19 -3.89 -15.83 -8.26
N ARG A 20 -3.43 -16.11 -7.04
CA ARG A 20 -4.33 -16.40 -5.92
C ARG A 20 -5.22 -15.20 -5.59
N LEU A 21 -4.63 -14.00 -5.52
CA LEU A 21 -5.36 -12.76 -5.37
C LEU A 21 -6.39 -12.61 -6.49
N PHE A 22 -5.97 -12.74 -7.73
CA PHE A 22 -6.84 -12.59 -8.91
C PHE A 22 -8.03 -13.54 -8.87
N TYR A 23 -7.81 -14.83 -8.64
CA TYR A 23 -8.89 -15.82 -8.58
C TYR A 23 -9.83 -15.66 -7.37
N SER A 24 -9.41 -14.93 -6.33
CA SER A 24 -10.24 -14.65 -5.16
C SER A 24 -11.22 -13.49 -5.36
N ILE A 25 -11.11 -12.75 -6.46
CA ILE A 25 -12.02 -11.64 -6.77
C ILE A 25 -13.41 -12.19 -7.08
N ASP A 26 -14.38 -11.90 -6.21
CA ASP A 26 -15.77 -12.37 -6.30
C ASP A 26 -16.79 -11.24 -6.54
N TYR A 27 -16.32 -10.04 -6.85
CA TYR A 27 -17.12 -8.83 -7.08
C TYR A 27 -16.77 -8.18 -8.43
N PRO A 28 -17.72 -7.52 -9.14
CA PRO A 28 -17.41 -6.85 -10.39
C PRO A 28 -16.30 -5.81 -10.29
N VAL A 29 -15.32 -5.89 -11.18
CA VAL A 29 -14.14 -5.00 -11.24
C VAL A 29 -13.94 -4.56 -12.69
N ASP A 30 -13.84 -3.26 -12.93
CA ASP A 30 -13.55 -2.75 -14.26
C ASP A 30 -12.10 -3.00 -14.67
N THR A 31 -11.16 -2.73 -13.77
CA THR A 31 -9.73 -2.95 -14.06
C THR A 31 -9.01 -3.57 -12.85
N PHE A 32 -8.34 -4.69 -13.10
CA PHE A 32 -7.32 -5.24 -12.22
C PHE A 32 -5.95 -4.86 -12.78
N VAL A 33 -5.18 -4.06 -12.04
CA VAL A 33 -3.86 -3.60 -12.48
C VAL A 33 -2.77 -4.18 -11.60
N VAL A 34 -1.75 -4.74 -12.24
CA VAL A 34 -0.56 -5.30 -11.60
C VAL A 34 0.66 -4.52 -12.04
N PHE A 35 1.37 -3.93 -11.10
CA PHE A 35 2.67 -3.33 -11.36
C PHE A 35 3.77 -4.33 -11.00
N ASN A 36 4.48 -4.82 -12.02
CA ASN A 36 5.73 -5.53 -11.82
C ASN A 36 6.78 -4.54 -11.31
N ASN A 37 6.91 -4.48 -10.01
CA ASN A 37 7.77 -3.54 -9.29
C ASN A 37 9.16 -4.14 -9.02
N ASN A 38 9.59 -5.07 -9.87
CA ASN A 38 10.84 -5.80 -9.69
C ASN A 38 12.02 -5.12 -10.40
N GLY A 39 11.78 -4.46 -11.53
CA GLY A 39 12.83 -3.94 -12.41
C GLY A 39 13.63 -5.03 -13.12
N ARG A 40 13.20 -6.31 -13.07
CA ARG A 40 13.87 -7.47 -13.65
C ARG A 40 12.92 -8.30 -14.51
N ASP A 41 13.46 -9.00 -15.49
CA ASP A 41 12.66 -9.81 -16.43
C ASP A 41 12.15 -11.14 -15.85
N GLN A 42 12.57 -11.50 -14.63
CA GLN A 42 12.32 -12.84 -14.08
C GLN A 42 10.84 -13.20 -13.96
N ILE A 43 10.00 -12.24 -13.60
CA ILE A 43 8.56 -12.45 -13.39
C ILE A 43 7.70 -11.85 -14.50
N THR A 44 8.31 -11.16 -15.46
CA THR A 44 7.60 -10.46 -16.55
C THR A 44 6.69 -11.40 -17.34
N LYS A 45 7.23 -12.52 -17.81
CA LYS A 45 6.49 -13.48 -18.63
C LYS A 45 5.32 -14.10 -17.89
N GLU A 46 5.53 -14.44 -16.61
CA GLU A 46 4.49 -15.03 -15.78
C GLU A 46 3.35 -14.05 -15.55
N LEU A 47 3.65 -12.78 -15.23
CA LEU A 47 2.64 -11.76 -15.07
C LEU A 47 1.92 -11.41 -16.37
N ASP A 48 2.62 -11.43 -17.50
CA ASP A 48 2.00 -11.17 -18.80
C ASP A 48 0.93 -12.21 -19.17
N LEU A 49 1.12 -13.46 -18.77
CA LEU A 49 0.11 -14.51 -18.98
C LEU A 49 -1.20 -14.21 -18.25
N LEU A 50 -1.19 -13.44 -17.18
CA LEU A 50 -2.39 -13.07 -16.45
C LEU A 50 -3.40 -12.30 -17.32
N LYS A 51 -2.94 -11.56 -18.32
CA LYS A 51 -3.79 -10.82 -19.27
C LYS A 51 -4.66 -11.74 -20.12
N GLU A 52 -4.21 -12.96 -20.33
CA GLU A 52 -4.91 -13.97 -21.16
C GLU A 52 -5.87 -14.85 -20.32
N VAL A 53 -5.85 -14.70 -18.99
CA VAL A 53 -6.68 -15.50 -18.10
C VAL A 53 -8.09 -14.93 -18.05
N PRO A 54 -9.11 -15.67 -18.49
CA PRO A 54 -10.49 -15.21 -18.38
C PRO A 54 -10.93 -15.15 -16.91
N HIS A 55 -11.66 -14.11 -16.55
CA HIS A 55 -12.20 -13.97 -15.20
C HIS A 55 -13.65 -13.52 -15.21
N LYS A 56 -14.47 -14.15 -14.38
CA LYS A 56 -15.93 -13.89 -14.34
C LYS A 56 -16.27 -12.45 -13.95
N TYR A 57 -15.48 -11.87 -13.04
CA TYR A 57 -15.78 -10.59 -12.41
C TYR A 57 -14.86 -9.46 -12.86
N VAL A 58 -13.73 -9.76 -13.46
CA VAL A 58 -12.75 -8.75 -13.90
C VAL A 58 -12.92 -8.50 -15.40
N LYS A 59 -13.22 -7.26 -15.76
CA LYS A 59 -13.44 -6.88 -17.15
C LYS A 59 -12.14 -6.69 -17.93
N ARG A 60 -11.10 -6.16 -17.26
CA ARG A 60 -9.81 -5.89 -17.89
C ARG A 60 -8.67 -6.14 -16.90
N VAL A 61 -7.64 -6.82 -17.38
CA VAL A 61 -6.36 -6.96 -16.68
C VAL A 61 -5.31 -6.09 -17.37
N VAL A 62 -4.56 -5.34 -16.58
CA VAL A 62 -3.44 -4.51 -17.05
C VAL A 62 -2.21 -4.90 -16.26
N VAL A 63 -1.12 -5.20 -16.96
CA VAL A 63 0.19 -5.47 -16.35
C VAL A 63 1.17 -4.43 -16.86
N CYS A 64 1.82 -3.74 -15.93
CA CYS A 64 2.82 -2.72 -16.21
C CYS A 64 4.15 -3.14 -15.61
N HIS A 65 5.22 -3.09 -16.41
CA HIS A 65 6.57 -3.45 -15.98
C HIS A 65 7.36 -2.19 -15.66
N MET A 66 7.81 -2.07 -14.41
CA MET A 66 8.61 -0.93 -13.97
C MET A 66 10.10 -1.22 -14.20
N PRO A 67 10.88 -0.21 -14.60
CA PRO A 67 12.33 -0.39 -14.84
C PRO A 67 13.10 -0.59 -13.55
N ALA A 68 12.53 -0.25 -12.40
CA ALA A 68 13.13 -0.39 -11.08
C ALA A 68 12.04 -0.56 -10.01
N ASN A 69 12.45 -0.98 -8.82
CA ASN A 69 11.58 -1.02 -7.66
C ASN A 69 11.27 0.41 -7.19
N LEU A 70 9.99 0.78 -7.20
CA LEU A 70 9.51 2.09 -6.76
C LEU A 70 9.22 2.15 -5.25
N GLY A 71 9.36 1.03 -4.56
CA GLY A 71 8.89 0.89 -3.18
C GLY A 71 7.37 0.76 -3.08
N CYS A 72 6.89 0.62 -1.86
CA CYS A 72 5.47 0.44 -1.55
C CYS A 72 4.68 1.73 -1.85
N SER A 73 5.07 2.85 -1.24
CA SER A 73 4.45 4.17 -1.47
C SER A 73 4.43 4.56 -2.94
N GLY A 74 5.57 4.39 -3.65
CA GLY A 74 5.67 4.73 -5.07
C GLY A 74 4.74 3.89 -5.93
N ALA A 75 4.61 2.59 -5.64
CA ALA A 75 3.71 1.70 -6.36
C ALA A 75 2.23 2.04 -6.08
N TRP A 76 1.85 2.32 -4.83
CA TRP A 76 0.50 2.76 -4.48
C TRP A 76 0.14 4.08 -5.15
N ASN A 77 1.06 5.05 -5.13
CA ASN A 77 0.88 6.32 -5.83
C ASN A 77 0.74 6.13 -7.34
N LEU A 78 1.46 5.18 -7.92
CA LEU A 78 1.36 4.91 -9.36
C LEU A 78 -0.01 4.33 -9.72
N ILE A 79 -0.59 3.45 -8.87
CA ILE A 79 -1.97 2.97 -9.05
C ILE A 79 -2.93 4.16 -9.06
N ILE A 80 -2.85 5.05 -8.08
CA ILE A 80 -3.70 6.24 -7.96
C ILE A 80 -3.54 7.15 -9.19
N LYS A 81 -2.29 7.51 -9.53
CA LYS A 81 -1.96 8.40 -10.65
C LYS A 81 -2.39 7.86 -12.01
N SER A 82 -2.37 6.53 -12.18
CA SER A 82 -2.78 5.87 -13.43
C SER A 82 -4.29 5.88 -13.66
N TYR A 83 -5.08 6.09 -12.61
CA TYR A 83 -6.54 6.04 -12.64
C TYR A 83 -7.17 7.22 -11.88
N MET A 84 -6.67 8.44 -12.11
CA MET A 84 -7.08 9.67 -11.38
C MET A 84 -8.57 10.00 -11.46
N ASN A 85 -9.29 9.49 -12.45
CA ASN A 85 -10.73 9.72 -12.60
C ASN A 85 -11.58 8.69 -11.84
N ALA A 86 -10.96 7.72 -11.16
CA ALA A 86 -11.70 6.77 -10.34
C ALA A 86 -12.17 7.45 -9.05
N PRO A 87 -13.42 7.27 -8.62
CA PRO A 87 -13.92 7.83 -7.37
C PRO A 87 -13.27 7.19 -6.13
N TYR A 88 -12.66 6.05 -6.31
CA TYR A 88 -11.85 5.35 -5.30
C TYR A 88 -11.00 4.26 -5.94
N TRP A 89 -9.99 3.83 -5.22
CA TRP A 89 -9.11 2.70 -5.58
C TRP A 89 -9.15 1.66 -4.47
N VAL A 90 -9.16 0.39 -4.83
CA VAL A 90 -8.81 -0.70 -3.93
C VAL A 90 -7.35 -1.04 -4.18
N ILE A 91 -6.53 -0.86 -3.18
CA ILE A 91 -5.09 -1.14 -3.23
C ILE A 91 -4.82 -2.30 -2.28
N THR A 92 -4.07 -3.28 -2.75
CA THR A 92 -3.84 -4.52 -2.02
C THR A 92 -2.43 -5.05 -2.21
N ASN A 93 -1.89 -5.70 -1.21
CA ASN A 93 -0.69 -6.49 -1.36
C ASN A 93 -0.97 -7.68 -2.30
N HIS A 94 0.06 -8.14 -3.00
CA HIS A 94 -0.07 -9.20 -4.01
C HIS A 94 -0.35 -10.58 -3.40
N ASP A 95 -0.10 -10.76 -2.12
CA ASP A 95 -0.24 -11.98 -1.34
C ASP A 95 -1.53 -12.02 -0.48
N ILE A 96 -2.48 -11.17 -0.82
CA ILE A 96 -3.84 -11.20 -0.27
C ILE A 96 -4.70 -12.19 -1.06
N MET A 97 -5.60 -12.89 -0.36
CA MET A 97 -6.68 -13.65 -0.96
C MET A 97 -7.99 -13.31 -0.24
N TYR A 98 -8.92 -12.76 -0.98
CA TYR A 98 -10.22 -12.37 -0.44
C TYR A 98 -11.07 -13.60 -0.09
N THR A 99 -11.73 -13.56 1.06
CA THR A 99 -12.78 -14.52 1.37
C THR A 99 -14.12 -14.08 0.74
N PRO A 100 -15.06 -15.00 0.55
CA PRO A 100 -16.35 -14.67 -0.07
C PRO A 100 -17.06 -13.49 0.61
N GLY A 101 -17.45 -12.49 -0.19
CA GLY A 101 -18.16 -11.31 0.27
C GLY A 101 -17.29 -10.19 0.83
N PHE A 102 -15.98 -10.36 0.94
CA PHE A 102 -15.06 -9.33 1.43
C PHE A 102 -15.17 -8.05 0.60
N LEU A 103 -15.03 -8.14 -0.73
CA LEU A 103 -15.11 -6.98 -1.62
C LEU A 103 -16.50 -6.33 -1.61
N ALA A 104 -17.56 -7.11 -1.57
CA ALA A 104 -18.92 -6.59 -1.47
C ALA A 104 -19.10 -5.76 -0.19
N ARG A 105 -18.57 -6.23 0.94
CA ARG A 105 -18.61 -5.52 2.21
C ARG A 105 -17.78 -4.24 2.17
N MET A 106 -16.57 -4.29 1.62
CA MET A 106 -15.71 -3.12 1.43
C MET A 106 -16.41 -2.03 0.62
N VAL A 107 -17.02 -2.38 -0.51
CA VAL A 107 -17.79 -1.44 -1.35
C VAL A 107 -19.01 -0.90 -0.62
N SER A 108 -19.71 -1.70 0.19
CA SER A 108 -20.85 -1.21 0.96
C SER A 108 -20.48 -0.09 1.95
N HIS A 109 -19.32 -0.16 2.58
CA HIS A 109 -18.80 0.92 3.42
C HIS A 109 -18.41 2.16 2.60
N ALA A 110 -17.90 1.97 1.40
CA ALA A 110 -17.52 3.08 0.53
C ALA A 110 -18.71 3.89 0.00
N GLN A 111 -19.93 3.37 0.06
CA GLN A 111 -21.14 4.10 -0.33
C GLN A 111 -21.47 5.27 0.62
N ASP A 112 -21.02 5.19 1.86
CA ASP A 112 -21.15 6.31 2.79
C ASP A 112 -20.24 7.46 2.36
N ALA A 113 -20.82 8.64 2.14
CA ALA A 113 -20.09 9.81 1.65
C ALA A 113 -18.98 10.29 2.61
N GLU A 114 -19.17 10.08 3.90
CA GLU A 114 -18.20 10.49 4.93
C GLU A 114 -17.06 9.48 5.13
N THR A 115 -17.20 8.25 4.62
CA THR A 115 -16.16 7.25 4.69
C THR A 115 -15.07 7.58 3.68
N GLY A 116 -13.86 7.83 4.13
CA GLY A 116 -12.70 8.13 3.27
C GLY A 116 -11.83 6.92 2.97
N VAL A 117 -11.65 6.06 3.99
CA VAL A 117 -10.81 4.87 3.91
C VAL A 117 -11.55 3.68 4.47
N VAL A 118 -11.50 2.56 3.76
CA VAL A 118 -11.97 1.26 4.26
C VAL A 118 -10.79 0.30 4.27
N HIS A 119 -10.39 -0.12 5.46
CA HIS A 119 -9.29 -1.04 5.66
C HIS A 119 -9.75 -2.49 5.65
N GLY A 120 -8.83 -3.39 5.42
CA GLY A 120 -8.97 -4.79 5.82
C GLY A 120 -9.24 -4.94 7.33
N GLU A 121 -9.02 -6.11 7.88
CA GLU A 121 -9.16 -6.31 9.32
C GLU A 121 -8.16 -5.45 10.13
N ASN A 122 -8.57 -5.05 11.33
CA ASN A 122 -7.73 -4.34 12.31
C ASN A 122 -7.09 -3.02 11.82
N GLY A 123 -7.63 -2.40 10.76
CA GLY A 123 -7.08 -1.16 10.22
C GLY A 123 -5.77 -1.32 9.46
N SER A 124 -5.47 -2.54 9.02
CA SER A 124 -4.28 -2.83 8.22
C SER A 124 -4.36 -2.17 6.83
N TRP A 125 -3.19 -1.76 6.33
CA TRP A 125 -3.02 -1.19 4.99
C TRP A 125 -2.50 -2.20 3.96
N ASP A 126 -2.56 -3.48 4.27
CA ASP A 126 -2.26 -4.56 3.33
C ASP A 126 -3.35 -4.76 2.28
N VAL A 127 -4.59 -4.37 2.62
CA VAL A 127 -5.70 -4.17 1.69
C VAL A 127 -6.58 -3.01 2.16
N PHE A 128 -6.78 -2.02 1.30
CA PHE A 128 -7.59 -0.86 1.64
C PHE A 128 -8.28 -0.26 0.40
N LEU A 129 -9.40 0.38 0.64
CA LEU A 129 -10.07 1.26 -0.30
C LEU A 129 -9.80 2.69 0.12
N LEU A 130 -9.35 3.51 -0.83
CA LEU A 130 -9.07 4.93 -0.62
C LEU A 130 -9.91 5.76 -1.59
N LYS A 131 -10.68 6.72 -1.08
CA LYS A 131 -11.47 7.62 -1.92
C LYS A 131 -10.64 8.75 -2.50
N ASP A 132 -11.06 9.24 -3.66
CA ASP A 132 -10.41 10.33 -4.40
C ASP A 132 -10.30 11.62 -3.58
N TRP A 133 -11.36 12.01 -2.87
CA TRP A 133 -11.36 13.20 -2.05
C TRP A 133 -10.33 13.15 -0.90
N VAL A 134 -10.02 11.95 -0.40
CA VAL A 134 -8.96 11.77 0.62
C VAL A 134 -7.60 12.13 0.03
N VAL A 135 -7.33 11.66 -1.20
CA VAL A 135 -6.08 12.01 -1.89
C VAL A 135 -6.02 13.49 -2.23
N GLN A 136 -7.16 14.10 -2.59
CA GLN A 136 -7.23 15.55 -2.85
C GLN A 136 -6.94 16.38 -1.59
N GLU A 137 -7.38 15.93 -0.42
CA GLU A 137 -7.22 16.64 0.84
C GLU A 137 -5.89 16.37 1.53
N TYR A 138 -5.45 15.10 1.57
CA TYR A 138 -4.28 14.66 2.34
C TYR A 138 -3.04 14.40 1.47
N GLY A 139 -3.20 14.39 0.16
CA GLY A 139 -2.13 14.12 -0.80
C GLY A 139 -1.86 12.63 -1.01
N LEU A 140 -0.80 12.35 -1.74
CA LEU A 140 -0.29 11.02 -2.02
C LEU A 140 0.59 10.50 -0.87
N PHE A 141 0.88 9.20 -0.88
CA PHE A 141 1.82 8.59 0.07
C PHE A 141 3.22 9.18 -0.08
N ASP A 142 3.99 9.22 1.01
CA ASP A 142 5.35 9.74 1.00
C ASP A 142 6.32 8.72 0.41
N GLU A 143 6.85 9.00 -0.78
CA GLU A 143 7.77 8.12 -1.50
C GLU A 143 9.19 8.09 -0.91
N ASN A 144 9.48 8.94 0.09
CA ASN A 144 10.72 8.85 0.85
C ASN A 144 10.74 7.64 1.80
N LEU A 145 9.58 7.07 2.11
CA LEU A 145 9.45 5.84 2.90
C LEU A 145 9.69 4.62 2.00
N TYR A 146 10.95 4.37 1.68
CA TYR A 146 11.39 3.39 0.71
C TYR A 146 12.19 2.26 1.36
N PRO A 147 12.11 0.99 0.91
CA PRO A 147 11.19 0.46 -0.12
C PRO A 147 9.81 0.14 0.44
N GLY A 148 9.58 0.22 1.72
CA GLY A 148 8.34 -0.04 2.40
C GLY A 148 8.48 0.08 3.91
N TYR A 149 7.35 -0.05 4.59
CA TYR A 149 7.09 0.22 5.99
C TYR A 149 7.09 1.71 6.36
N CYS A 150 6.19 2.04 7.26
CA CYS A 150 5.92 3.37 7.79
C CYS A 150 5.12 4.31 6.86
N GLU A 151 4.81 3.93 5.63
CA GLU A 151 3.95 4.71 4.71
C GLU A 151 2.52 4.86 5.24
N ASP A 152 2.01 3.83 5.87
CA ASP A 152 0.73 3.80 6.56
C ASP A 152 0.72 4.67 7.81
N MET A 153 1.79 4.61 8.59
CA MET A 153 1.98 5.46 9.76
C MET A 153 2.03 6.95 9.38
N ASP A 154 2.79 7.30 8.34
CA ASP A 154 2.86 8.66 7.82
C ASP A 154 1.48 9.17 7.40
N TYR A 155 0.77 8.36 6.64
CA TYR A 155 -0.55 8.73 6.16
C TYR A 155 -1.56 8.86 7.31
N GLY A 156 -1.50 7.96 8.30
CA GLY A 156 -2.29 8.02 9.52
C GLY A 156 -2.03 9.28 10.36
N MET A 157 -0.78 9.77 10.39
CA MET A 157 -0.45 11.02 11.07
C MET A 157 -1.09 12.24 10.41
N ARG A 158 -1.22 12.24 9.07
CA ARG A 158 -1.90 13.32 8.35
C ARG A 158 -3.39 13.39 8.74
N PHE A 159 -4.02 12.25 8.95
CA PHE A 159 -5.41 12.19 9.39
C PHE A 159 -5.60 12.74 10.80
N LYS A 160 -4.72 12.42 11.73
CA LYS A 160 -4.77 12.97 13.09
C LYS A 160 -4.74 14.49 13.09
N ASN A 161 -3.99 15.09 12.16
CA ASN A 161 -3.86 16.54 12.05
C ASN A 161 -5.10 17.24 11.48
N LYS A 162 -5.89 16.53 10.66
CA LYS A 162 -7.00 17.14 9.92
C LYS A 162 -8.36 16.50 10.21
N GLU A 163 -8.43 15.61 11.20
CA GLU A 163 -9.66 14.92 11.58
C GLU A 163 -10.36 14.20 10.41
N LEU A 164 -9.75 13.16 9.86
CA LEU A 164 -10.47 12.31 8.92
C LEU A 164 -11.69 11.71 9.60
N LYS A 165 -12.87 12.10 9.13
CA LYS A 165 -14.15 11.85 9.80
C LYS A 165 -14.48 10.36 9.95
N ARG A 166 -14.02 9.50 9.02
CA ARG A 166 -14.37 8.08 9.09
C ARG A 166 -13.36 7.14 8.44
N HIS A 167 -12.76 6.33 9.30
CA HIS A 167 -12.12 5.07 8.94
C HIS A 167 -13.06 3.92 9.23
N MET A 168 -13.19 3.00 8.29
CA MET A 168 -13.99 1.78 8.45
C MET A 168 -13.11 0.56 8.26
N THR A 169 -13.46 -0.52 8.93
CA THR A 169 -12.90 -1.84 8.67
C THR A 169 -13.93 -2.73 7.99
N VAL A 170 -13.48 -3.63 7.13
CA VAL A 170 -14.39 -4.53 6.39
C VAL A 170 -15.15 -5.44 7.35
N GLY A 171 -14.50 -5.90 8.41
CA GLY A 171 -15.09 -6.83 9.39
C GLY A 171 -15.37 -8.22 8.82
N VAL A 172 -14.68 -8.59 7.75
CA VAL A 172 -14.70 -9.92 7.12
C VAL A 172 -13.25 -10.34 6.97
N PRO A 173 -12.85 -11.54 7.44
CA PRO A 173 -11.48 -11.97 7.36
C PRO A 173 -11.04 -12.19 5.90
N TYR A 174 -9.74 -12.11 5.67
CA TYR A 174 -9.08 -12.41 4.41
C TYR A 174 -7.78 -13.17 4.71
N TYR A 175 -7.17 -13.76 3.69
CA TYR A 175 -5.86 -14.38 3.83
C TYR A 175 -4.77 -13.36 3.51
N HIS A 176 -3.73 -13.31 4.34
CA HIS A 176 -2.47 -12.67 4.05
C HIS A 176 -1.38 -13.73 4.07
N GLY A 177 -0.86 -14.08 2.91
CA GLY A 177 -0.10 -15.31 2.76
C GLY A 177 -0.98 -16.55 2.92
N GLU A 178 -0.56 -17.49 3.75
CA GLU A 178 -1.27 -18.75 3.99
C GLU A 178 -2.30 -18.67 5.14
N THR A 179 -2.29 -17.62 5.94
CA THR A 179 -3.09 -17.54 7.18
C THR A 179 -4.28 -16.60 7.02
N CYS A 180 -5.46 -17.07 7.39
CA CYS A 180 -6.69 -16.30 7.39
C CYS A 180 -6.89 -15.59 8.73
N GLY A 181 -7.08 -14.27 8.69
CA GLY A 181 -7.37 -13.45 9.88
C GLY A 181 -6.23 -13.35 10.89
N ASP A 182 -5.04 -13.86 10.58
CA ASP A 182 -3.85 -13.74 11.41
C ASP A 182 -2.73 -13.05 10.62
N TYR A 183 -2.23 -11.96 11.18
CA TYR A 183 -1.15 -11.17 10.57
C TYR A 183 0.25 -11.75 10.83
N ALA A 184 0.36 -12.83 11.58
CA ALA A 184 1.64 -13.45 11.93
C ALA A 184 2.43 -13.92 10.69
N ASP A 185 1.73 -14.29 9.62
CA ASP A 185 2.38 -14.73 8.39
C ASP A 185 2.86 -13.59 7.50
N GLY A 186 2.33 -12.40 7.62
CA GLY A 186 2.81 -11.18 7.00
C GLY A 186 3.20 -11.32 5.53
N SER A 187 3.92 -10.33 5.04
CA SER A 187 4.32 -10.22 3.64
C SER A 187 5.16 -11.40 3.14
N GLN A 188 4.68 -12.06 2.08
CA GLN A 188 5.40 -13.14 1.40
C GLN A 188 6.57 -12.61 0.54
N THR A 189 6.60 -11.32 0.23
CA THR A 189 7.68 -10.67 -0.50
C THR A 189 9.04 -10.91 0.16
N TRP A 190 9.17 -10.55 1.44
CA TRP A 190 10.44 -10.71 2.15
C TRP A 190 10.67 -12.14 2.66
N ARG A 191 9.59 -12.92 2.91
CA ARG A 191 9.72 -14.34 3.29
C ARG A 191 10.28 -15.21 2.17
N SER A 192 9.99 -14.84 0.93
CA SER A 192 10.48 -15.56 -0.25
C SER A 192 11.95 -15.31 -0.56
N GLU A 193 12.56 -14.26 0.01
CA GLU A 193 13.93 -13.84 -0.32
C GLU A 193 14.65 -13.27 0.93
N PRO A 194 15.47 -14.08 1.63
CA PRO A 194 16.13 -13.68 2.88
C PRO A 194 17.01 -12.43 2.78
N GLU A 195 17.68 -12.22 1.63
CA GLU A 195 18.48 -11.01 1.41
C GLU A 195 17.59 -9.77 1.35
N LEU A 196 16.44 -9.88 0.69
CA LEU A 196 15.46 -8.81 0.63
C LEU A 196 14.88 -8.53 2.02
N ALA A 197 14.61 -9.58 2.81
CA ALA A 197 14.13 -9.45 4.18
C ALA A 197 15.08 -8.59 5.04
N ASN A 198 16.38 -8.86 4.96
CA ASN A 198 17.38 -8.08 5.69
C ASN A 198 17.42 -6.61 5.24
N LYS A 199 17.40 -6.37 3.94
CA LYS A 199 17.38 -5.02 3.37
C LYS A 199 16.14 -4.23 3.81
N ILE A 200 14.97 -4.87 3.77
CA ILE A 200 13.70 -4.28 4.21
C ILE A 200 13.73 -3.96 5.71
N HIS A 201 14.29 -4.85 6.53
CA HIS A 201 14.42 -4.61 7.97
C HIS A 201 15.29 -3.38 8.26
N ILE A 202 16.44 -3.25 7.61
CA ILE A 202 17.31 -2.08 7.73
C ILE A 202 16.55 -0.82 7.29
N ALA A 203 15.87 -0.89 6.14
CA ALA A 203 15.10 0.24 5.62
C ALA A 203 13.95 0.64 6.56
N HIS A 204 13.29 -0.31 7.21
CA HIS A 204 12.25 -0.03 8.19
C HIS A 204 12.78 0.80 9.37
N GLU A 205 13.95 0.45 9.91
CA GLU A 205 14.56 1.25 10.97
C GLU A 205 14.91 2.68 10.47
N MET A 206 15.42 2.80 9.26
CA MET A 206 15.69 4.11 8.65
C MET A 206 14.41 4.93 8.42
N ASN A 207 13.35 4.29 7.97
CA ASN A 207 12.05 4.93 7.78
C ASN A 207 11.44 5.41 9.11
N LYS A 208 11.63 4.69 10.21
CA LYS A 208 11.24 5.16 11.56
C LYS A 208 11.97 6.45 11.93
N HIS A 209 13.28 6.51 11.67
CA HIS A 209 14.06 7.74 11.93
C HIS A 209 13.56 8.89 11.08
N TYR A 210 13.25 8.64 9.80
CA TYR A 210 12.66 9.65 8.92
C TYR A 210 11.30 10.14 9.44
N LEU A 211 10.41 9.24 9.84
CA LEU A 211 9.12 9.61 10.44
C LEU A 211 9.31 10.44 11.72
N HIS A 212 10.25 10.04 12.57
CA HIS A 212 10.55 10.80 13.78
C HIS A 212 11.03 12.22 13.46
N ALA A 213 11.89 12.38 12.44
CA ALA A 213 12.32 13.68 11.98
C ALA A 213 11.17 14.50 11.38
N LYS A 214 10.29 13.85 10.59
CA LYS A 214 9.15 14.49 9.94
C LYS A 214 8.07 14.94 10.93
N TRP A 215 7.71 14.08 11.88
CA TRP A 215 6.57 14.29 12.77
C TRP A 215 6.94 14.59 14.22
N SER A 216 8.23 14.65 14.55
CA SER A 216 8.71 14.84 15.93
C SER A 216 8.35 13.67 16.88
N PRO A 217 8.71 13.75 18.16
CA PRO A 217 8.36 12.70 19.15
C PRO A 217 6.87 12.34 19.21
N ALA A 218 5.99 13.19 18.71
CA ALA A 218 4.54 12.95 18.70
C ALA A 218 4.11 11.71 17.88
N TRP A 219 4.91 11.24 16.93
CA TRP A 219 4.53 10.07 16.12
C TRP A 219 4.56 8.75 16.90
N GLN A 220 5.27 8.67 18.00
CA GLN A 220 5.35 7.44 18.82
C GLN A 220 4.00 7.02 19.44
N GLY A 221 2.92 7.70 19.05
CA GLY A 221 1.56 7.24 19.32
C GLY A 221 1.06 7.41 20.75
N HIS A 222 1.91 7.90 21.62
CA HIS A 222 1.63 7.98 23.07
C HIS A 222 1.59 9.41 23.62
N VAL A 223 1.72 10.41 22.77
CA VAL A 223 1.64 11.81 23.20
C VAL A 223 0.33 12.39 22.70
N GLU A 224 -0.62 12.56 23.60
CA GLU A 224 -1.71 13.51 23.45
C GLU A 224 -1.07 14.90 23.38
N GLY A 225 -0.93 15.47 22.21
CA GLY A 225 -0.36 16.79 22.05
C GLY A 225 -0.05 17.10 20.60
N ASP A 226 0.14 18.34 20.31
CA ASP A 226 0.30 18.95 19.01
C ASP A 226 1.07 18.11 17.99
N VAL A 227 0.32 17.40 17.18
CA VAL A 227 0.84 16.82 15.95
C VAL A 227 1.10 17.98 15.00
N TYR A 228 2.32 18.09 14.48
CA TYR A 228 2.68 19.19 13.60
C TYR A 228 1.71 19.33 12.45
N SER A 229 1.11 20.50 12.32
CA SER A 229 0.35 20.89 11.16
C SER A 229 1.24 21.05 9.92
N ALA A 230 2.55 21.23 10.13
CA ALA A 230 3.57 21.36 9.09
C ALA A 230 4.74 20.41 9.41
N PRO A 231 4.84 19.24 8.75
CA PRO A 231 5.98 18.34 8.88
C PRO A 231 7.30 19.09 8.59
N PHE A 232 8.36 18.71 9.31
CA PHE A 232 9.68 19.34 9.22
C PHE A 232 9.77 20.82 9.68
N ASN A 233 8.73 21.37 10.24
CA ASN A 233 8.71 22.77 10.69
C ASN A 233 8.95 22.93 12.19
N ASN A 234 9.50 21.90 12.85
CA ASN A 234 9.81 21.97 14.25
C ASN A 234 11.19 22.59 14.50
N PRO A 235 11.26 23.80 15.08
CA PRO A 235 12.52 24.47 15.34
C PRO A 235 13.38 23.77 16.41
N SER A 236 12.81 22.85 17.19
CA SER A 236 13.54 22.06 18.19
C SER A 236 14.20 20.80 17.65
N LEU A 237 13.91 20.42 16.40
CA LEU A 237 14.58 19.33 15.72
C LEU A 237 15.49 19.92 14.63
N PRO A 238 16.81 19.96 14.85
CA PRO A 238 17.73 20.24 13.77
C PRO A 238 17.61 19.10 12.76
N LEU A 239 16.97 19.39 11.65
CA LEU A 239 16.89 18.48 10.52
C LEU A 239 18.25 18.45 9.84
N ASP A 240 19.12 17.63 10.35
CA ASP A 240 20.35 17.30 9.66
C ASP A 240 20.06 16.22 8.62
N PHE A 241 19.57 16.66 7.46
CA PHE A 241 19.36 15.77 6.32
C PHE A 241 20.65 15.14 5.80
N THR A 242 21.80 15.62 6.18
CA THR A 242 23.08 15.00 5.81
C THR A 242 23.27 13.64 6.46
N THR A 243 22.69 13.43 7.64
CA THR A 243 22.65 12.13 8.32
C THR A 243 21.64 11.16 7.68
N TYR A 244 20.68 11.68 6.92
CA TYR A 244 19.59 10.93 6.29
C TYR A 244 19.63 11.09 4.77
N ASP A 245 20.78 10.88 4.16
CA ASP A 245 20.84 10.72 2.72
C ASP A 245 20.14 9.40 2.34
N LEU A 246 18.81 9.48 2.28
CA LEU A 246 17.95 8.35 1.97
C LEU A 246 18.30 7.76 0.60
N GLU A 247 18.73 8.59 -0.35
CA GLU A 247 19.16 8.13 -1.66
C GLU A 247 20.45 7.31 -1.56
N PHE A 248 21.40 7.76 -0.77
CA PHE A 248 22.64 7.03 -0.50
C PHE A 248 22.36 5.72 0.24
N VAL A 249 21.50 5.76 1.25
CA VAL A 249 21.10 4.57 2.03
C VAL A 249 20.37 3.58 1.14
N ARG A 250 19.46 4.04 0.30
CA ARG A 250 18.74 3.22 -0.68
C ARG A 250 19.71 2.51 -1.61
N ARG A 251 20.60 3.25 -2.25
CA ARG A 251 21.60 2.70 -3.19
C ARG A 251 22.55 1.73 -2.50
N LYS A 252 23.09 2.12 -1.35
CA LYS A 252 24.07 1.31 -0.64
C LYS A 252 23.48 0.03 -0.04
N ASN A 253 22.32 0.10 0.58
CA ASN A 253 21.75 -1.02 1.34
C ASN A 253 20.84 -1.91 0.49
N LEU A 254 20.28 -1.39 -0.60
CA LEU A 254 19.36 -2.12 -1.47
C LEU A 254 20.02 -2.56 -2.77
N GLY A 255 21.26 -2.19 -3.01
CA GLY A 255 22.02 -2.65 -4.16
C GLY A 255 21.55 -2.06 -5.49
N PHE A 256 21.03 -0.82 -5.46
CA PHE A 256 20.72 -0.03 -6.67
C PHE A 256 21.92 0.85 -7.08
#